data_a98876a7a837785b4136abf59c318710
#
_entry.id   a98876a7a837785b4136abf59c318710
#
_cell.length_a   1.000
_cell.length_b   1.000
_cell.length_c   1.000
_cell.angle_alpha   90.00
_cell.angle_beta   90.00
_cell.angle_gamma   90.00
#
_symmetry.space_group_name_H-M   'P 1'
#
loop_
_entity.id
_entity.type
_entity.pdbx_description
1 polymer ?
#
loop_
_entity_poly.entity_id
_entity_poly.type
_entity_poly.pdbx_seq_one_letter_code
_entity_poly.pdbx_strand_id
1 'polypeptide(L)'
;MSDRPQARPGARGEYALADRVALVTGGSSGIGTATCRRLAAAGATVWVGYNKGADRAAALVAKLAGSGHRPVFLPMRDSAAIAAAAAAVRAAHGKLDVLVNSAGVTKAVPHGDLDAMDDSTFDDILITNARGPFATIRAFRALLTASGDAVVINISSLAAINGMGSSIAYCASKAALDVIGMSLGRVLGPEIRIIGVSPAAVATDFVPGRGRAAVEAQAAGSPLRTVAEADDIAVAVMAAITGLRLTTGSTIVVDGGRPL
;
A
#
# COMPACT_ATOMS: atom_id res chain seq x y z
N MET A 1 -32.91 14.23 20.23
CA MET A 1 -32.75 12.78 20.06
C MET A 1 -31.25 12.52 20.02
N SER A 2 -30.68 11.85 21.02
CA SER A 2 -29.23 11.62 21.06
C SER A 2 -28.89 10.57 20.02
N ASP A 3 -28.17 10.98 18.99
CA ASP A 3 -27.54 10.09 18.01
C ASP A 3 -26.42 9.32 18.73
N ARG A 4 -26.77 8.20 19.36
CA ARG A 4 -25.76 7.31 19.94
C ARG A 4 -24.97 6.72 18.77
N PRO A 5 -23.63 6.78 18.79
CA PRO A 5 -22.83 6.16 17.77
C PRO A 5 -23.24 4.68 17.63
N GLN A 6 -23.75 4.31 16.47
CA GLN A 6 -24.03 2.90 16.19
C GLN A 6 -22.71 2.13 16.12
N ALA A 7 -22.69 0.97 16.78
CA ALA A 7 -21.53 0.08 16.68
C ALA A 7 -21.33 -0.31 15.20
N ARG A 8 -20.13 -0.10 14.71
CA ARG A 8 -19.72 -0.52 13.36
C ARG A 8 -19.98 -2.01 13.21
N PRO A 9 -20.71 -2.49 12.17
CA PRO A 9 -20.85 -3.91 11.90
C PRO A 9 -19.46 -4.56 11.82
N GLY A 10 -19.21 -5.64 12.54
CA GLY A 10 -17.93 -6.34 12.56
C GLY A 10 -16.79 -5.66 13.33
N ALA A 11 -17.03 -4.55 14.05
CA ALA A 11 -16.00 -3.85 14.83
C ALA A 11 -15.40 -4.71 15.97
N ARG A 12 -16.04 -5.78 16.35
CA ARG A 12 -15.59 -6.73 17.38
C ARG A 12 -15.43 -8.11 16.74
N GLY A 13 -14.24 -8.70 16.84
CA GLY A 13 -13.92 -10.01 16.29
C GLY A 13 -12.87 -9.94 15.16
N GLU A 14 -12.47 -11.09 14.68
CA GLU A 14 -11.49 -11.22 13.59
C GLU A 14 -12.09 -10.77 12.25
N TYR A 15 -11.29 -10.06 11.46
CA TYR A 15 -11.63 -9.70 10.09
C TYR A 15 -11.30 -10.89 9.17
N ALA A 16 -12.25 -11.78 8.99
CA ALA A 16 -12.10 -12.88 8.05
C ALA A 16 -11.90 -12.38 6.61
N LEU A 17 -10.95 -12.96 5.90
CA LEU A 17 -10.63 -12.61 4.52
C LEU A 17 -11.29 -13.56 3.51
N ALA A 18 -11.85 -14.67 3.96
CA ALA A 18 -12.68 -15.52 3.10
C ALA A 18 -13.82 -14.68 2.47
N ASP A 19 -14.04 -14.87 1.16
CA ASP A 19 -15.05 -14.15 0.37
C ASP A 19 -14.88 -12.63 0.27
N ARG A 20 -13.71 -12.10 0.69
CA ARG A 20 -13.35 -10.70 0.51
C ARG A 20 -12.66 -10.46 -0.82
N VAL A 21 -12.89 -9.28 -1.38
CA VAL A 21 -12.24 -8.82 -2.61
C VAL A 21 -11.13 -7.83 -2.25
N ALA A 22 -9.92 -8.12 -2.68
CA ALA A 22 -8.75 -7.30 -2.45
C ALA A 22 -8.14 -6.80 -3.76
N LEU A 23 -7.66 -5.55 -3.78
CA LEU A 23 -6.87 -4.97 -4.86
C LEU A 23 -5.53 -4.48 -4.31
N VAL A 24 -4.44 -4.88 -4.94
CA VAL A 24 -3.08 -4.44 -4.58
C VAL A 24 -2.45 -3.70 -5.75
N THR A 25 -2.26 -2.39 -5.64
CA THR A 25 -1.51 -1.63 -6.64
C THR A 25 -0.03 -1.99 -6.56
N GLY A 26 0.67 -2.08 -7.70
CA GLY A 26 2.07 -2.56 -7.71
C GLY A 26 2.22 -4.02 -7.25
N GLY A 27 1.15 -4.82 -7.35
CA GLY A 27 1.09 -6.21 -6.89
C GLY A 27 2.04 -7.18 -7.59
N SER A 28 2.65 -6.78 -8.71
CA SER A 28 3.55 -7.64 -9.51
C SER A 28 5.01 -7.63 -9.04
N SER A 29 5.35 -6.99 -7.93
CA SER A 29 6.73 -6.92 -7.40
C SER A 29 6.80 -6.66 -5.89
N GLY A 30 7.92 -6.99 -5.27
CA GLY A 30 8.30 -6.65 -3.90
C GLY A 30 7.20 -6.90 -2.86
N ILE A 31 6.94 -5.90 -2.03
CA ILE A 31 5.92 -5.92 -0.96
C ILE A 31 4.53 -6.24 -1.51
N GLY A 32 4.19 -5.68 -2.70
CA GLY A 32 2.89 -5.95 -3.33
C GLY A 32 2.68 -7.42 -3.65
N THR A 33 3.70 -8.11 -4.18
CA THR A 33 3.63 -9.54 -4.46
C THR A 33 3.48 -10.38 -3.19
N ALA A 34 4.25 -10.07 -2.15
CA ALA A 34 4.13 -10.76 -0.86
C ALA A 34 2.73 -10.56 -0.25
N THR A 35 2.21 -9.33 -0.31
CA THR A 35 0.85 -9.00 0.14
C THR A 35 -0.22 -9.78 -0.64
N CYS A 36 -0.13 -9.85 -1.98
CA CYS A 36 -1.07 -10.64 -2.80
C CYS A 36 -1.10 -12.10 -2.38
N ARG A 37 0.08 -12.71 -2.13
CA ARG A 37 0.17 -14.11 -1.70
C ARG A 37 -0.51 -14.33 -0.35
N ARG A 38 -0.28 -13.46 0.62
CA ARG A 38 -0.87 -13.58 1.96
C ARG A 38 -2.37 -13.36 1.94
N LEU A 39 -2.87 -12.39 1.18
CA LEU A 39 -4.30 -12.16 1.01
C LEU A 39 -4.99 -13.38 0.38
N ALA A 40 -4.42 -13.94 -0.69
CA ALA A 40 -4.95 -15.12 -1.36
C ALA A 40 -4.92 -16.36 -0.44
N ALA A 41 -3.81 -16.58 0.28
CA ALA A 41 -3.69 -17.67 1.25
C ALA A 41 -4.70 -17.57 2.41
N ALA A 42 -5.15 -16.35 2.73
CA ALA A 42 -6.19 -16.09 3.73
C ALA A 42 -7.63 -16.15 3.14
N GLY A 43 -7.79 -16.52 1.87
CA GLY A 43 -9.08 -16.77 1.21
C GLY A 43 -9.67 -15.57 0.46
N ALA A 44 -8.94 -14.46 0.34
CA ALA A 44 -9.42 -13.31 -0.44
C ALA A 44 -9.27 -13.54 -1.95
N THR A 45 -10.22 -13.05 -2.75
CA THR A 45 -10.06 -12.88 -4.20
C THR A 45 -9.20 -11.65 -4.48
N VAL A 46 -8.06 -11.82 -5.15
CA VAL A 46 -7.04 -10.76 -5.30
C VAL A 46 -6.97 -10.25 -6.74
N TRP A 47 -7.08 -8.93 -6.89
CA TRP A 47 -6.76 -8.20 -8.11
C TRP A 47 -5.34 -7.68 -8.02
N VAL A 48 -4.47 -8.15 -8.91
CA VAL A 48 -3.05 -7.82 -8.95
C VAL A 48 -2.83 -6.63 -9.88
N GLY A 49 -2.73 -5.44 -9.31
CA GLY A 49 -2.48 -4.21 -10.06
C GLY A 49 -1.05 -4.12 -10.58
N TYR A 50 -0.90 -3.79 -11.86
CA TYR A 50 0.40 -3.62 -12.50
C TYR A 50 0.44 -2.39 -13.43
N ASN A 51 1.66 -1.91 -13.73
CA ASN A 51 1.93 -0.89 -14.76
C ASN A 51 2.69 -1.52 -15.94
N LYS A 52 3.98 -1.86 -15.74
CA LYS A 52 4.86 -2.45 -16.78
C LYS A 52 5.07 -3.97 -16.63
N GLY A 53 4.47 -4.59 -15.65
CA GLY A 53 4.73 -6.00 -15.30
C GLY A 53 3.55 -6.93 -15.60
N ALA A 54 2.94 -6.85 -16.77
CA ALA A 54 1.80 -7.68 -17.15
C ALA A 54 2.07 -9.19 -16.99
N ASP A 55 3.19 -9.66 -17.55
CA ASP A 55 3.58 -11.09 -17.48
C ASP A 55 3.86 -11.53 -16.04
N ARG A 56 4.52 -10.66 -15.23
CA ARG A 56 4.76 -10.94 -13.81
C ARG A 56 3.44 -11.01 -13.03
N ALA A 57 2.50 -10.11 -13.33
CA ALA A 57 1.17 -10.12 -12.70
C ALA A 57 0.39 -11.39 -13.07
N ALA A 58 0.38 -11.79 -14.33
CA ALA A 58 -0.26 -13.02 -14.80
C ALA A 58 0.39 -14.27 -14.18
N ALA A 59 1.73 -14.35 -14.16
CA ALA A 59 2.46 -15.45 -13.55
C ALA A 59 2.24 -15.53 -12.02
N LEU A 60 2.08 -14.38 -11.35
CA LEU A 60 1.71 -14.37 -9.94
C LEU A 60 0.30 -14.92 -9.74
N VAL A 61 -0.68 -14.39 -10.48
CA VAL A 61 -2.09 -14.83 -10.40
C VAL A 61 -2.22 -16.34 -10.55
N ALA A 62 -1.49 -16.95 -11.49
CA ALA A 62 -1.49 -18.41 -11.71
C ALA A 62 -0.95 -19.22 -10.52
N LYS A 63 -0.23 -18.59 -9.59
CA LYS A 63 0.40 -19.22 -8.41
C LYS A 63 -0.27 -18.87 -7.08
N LEU A 64 -1.27 -18.00 -7.09
CA LEU A 64 -2.00 -17.64 -5.88
C LEU A 64 -2.90 -18.79 -5.42
N ALA A 65 -3.01 -18.96 -4.11
CA ALA A 65 -3.91 -19.95 -3.51
C ALA A 65 -5.37 -19.51 -3.71
N GLY A 66 -6.25 -20.47 -4.02
CA GLY A 66 -7.66 -20.19 -4.30
C GLY A 66 -7.93 -19.93 -5.79
N SER A 67 -8.96 -19.16 -6.09
CA SER A 67 -9.41 -18.90 -7.45
C SER A 67 -10.01 -17.48 -7.61
N GLY A 68 -10.33 -17.11 -8.85
CA GLY A 68 -10.95 -15.82 -9.15
C GLY A 68 -9.98 -14.63 -9.18
N HIS A 69 -8.69 -14.85 -8.90
CA HIS A 69 -7.68 -13.79 -8.97
C HIS A 69 -7.47 -13.30 -10.40
N ARG A 70 -7.18 -11.99 -10.56
CA ARG A 70 -7.01 -11.36 -11.88
C ARG A 70 -5.89 -10.34 -11.87
N PRO A 71 -5.10 -10.25 -12.95
CA PRO A 71 -4.24 -9.10 -13.17
C PRO A 71 -5.09 -7.93 -13.65
N VAL A 72 -4.72 -6.69 -13.29
CA VAL A 72 -5.37 -5.48 -13.76
C VAL A 72 -4.35 -4.38 -14.08
N PHE A 73 -4.46 -3.78 -15.26
CA PHE A 73 -3.65 -2.63 -15.63
C PHE A 73 -4.05 -1.42 -14.79
N LEU A 74 -3.10 -0.91 -14.00
CA LEU A 74 -3.39 0.14 -13.00
C LEU A 74 -2.18 1.07 -12.80
N PRO A 75 -1.85 1.88 -13.82
CA PRO A 75 -0.79 2.89 -13.73
C PRO A 75 -1.24 4.07 -12.87
N MET A 76 -0.46 4.42 -11.84
CA MET A 76 -0.82 5.46 -10.87
C MET A 76 -0.92 6.87 -11.45
N ARG A 77 -0.37 7.10 -12.63
CA ARG A 77 -0.39 8.40 -13.31
C ARG A 77 -1.59 8.61 -14.22
N ASP A 78 -2.30 7.55 -14.56
CA ASP A 78 -3.43 7.55 -15.52
C ASP A 78 -4.76 7.38 -14.80
N SER A 79 -5.48 8.49 -14.63
CA SER A 79 -6.79 8.49 -13.97
C SER A 79 -7.87 7.74 -14.78
N ALA A 80 -7.74 7.68 -16.11
CA ALA A 80 -8.67 6.93 -16.94
C ALA A 80 -8.48 5.42 -16.78
N ALA A 81 -7.23 4.94 -16.74
CA ALA A 81 -6.93 3.55 -16.46
C ALA A 81 -7.35 3.15 -15.03
N ILE A 82 -7.16 4.04 -14.04
CA ILE A 82 -7.65 3.81 -12.67
C ILE A 82 -9.19 3.67 -12.65
N ALA A 83 -9.91 4.52 -13.37
CA ALA A 83 -11.36 4.45 -13.48
C ALA A 83 -11.84 3.17 -14.19
N ALA A 84 -11.14 2.75 -15.27
CA ALA A 84 -11.41 1.51 -15.98
C ALA A 84 -11.20 0.27 -15.07
N ALA A 85 -10.14 0.26 -14.26
CA ALA A 85 -9.92 -0.79 -13.26
C ALA A 85 -11.05 -0.86 -12.22
N ALA A 86 -11.53 0.30 -11.74
CA ALA A 86 -12.66 0.36 -10.81
C ALA A 86 -13.95 -0.17 -11.46
N ALA A 87 -14.20 0.14 -12.73
CA ALA A 87 -15.34 -0.38 -13.49
C ALA A 87 -15.25 -1.92 -13.64
N ALA A 88 -14.06 -2.47 -13.91
CA ALA A 88 -13.85 -3.91 -14.02
C ALA A 88 -14.13 -4.64 -12.69
N VAL A 89 -13.63 -4.12 -11.57
CA VAL A 89 -13.91 -4.68 -10.24
C VAL A 89 -15.40 -4.59 -9.89
N ARG A 90 -16.04 -3.46 -10.24
CA ARG A 90 -17.49 -3.28 -10.05
C ARG A 90 -18.31 -4.32 -10.80
N ALA A 91 -17.99 -4.54 -12.07
CA ALA A 91 -18.69 -5.51 -12.91
C ALA A 91 -18.53 -6.95 -12.39
N ALA A 92 -17.37 -7.28 -11.79
CA ALA A 92 -17.09 -8.62 -11.29
C ALA A 92 -17.66 -8.90 -9.89
N HIS A 93 -17.66 -7.89 -9.00
CA HIS A 93 -17.89 -8.14 -7.56
C HIS A 93 -18.87 -7.16 -6.89
N GLY A 94 -19.13 -6.00 -7.48
CA GLY A 94 -20.00 -4.96 -6.89
C GLY A 94 -19.41 -4.26 -5.65
N LYS A 95 -18.33 -4.78 -5.07
CA LYS A 95 -17.67 -4.26 -3.86
C LYS A 95 -16.15 -4.40 -3.93
N LEU A 96 -15.44 -3.69 -3.04
CA LEU A 96 -14.03 -3.89 -2.73
C LEU A 96 -13.85 -3.83 -1.22
N ASP A 97 -13.29 -4.88 -0.62
CA ASP A 97 -13.13 -4.97 0.84
C ASP A 97 -11.76 -4.47 1.30
N VAL A 98 -10.71 -4.71 0.50
CA VAL A 98 -9.33 -4.34 0.83
C VAL A 98 -8.68 -3.65 -0.37
N LEU A 99 -8.14 -2.46 -0.15
CA LEU A 99 -7.29 -1.76 -1.11
C LEU A 99 -5.90 -1.59 -0.50
N VAL A 100 -4.85 -2.10 -1.17
CA VAL A 100 -3.46 -1.89 -0.76
C VAL A 100 -2.76 -1.03 -1.80
N ASN A 101 -2.43 0.21 -1.45
CA ASN A 101 -1.63 1.12 -2.24
C ASN A 101 -0.14 0.82 -2.00
N SER A 102 0.41 -0.12 -2.79
CA SER A 102 1.81 -0.54 -2.73
C SER A 102 2.62 -0.07 -3.95
N ALA A 103 1.97 0.45 -4.98
CA ALA A 103 2.67 1.04 -6.12
C ALA A 103 3.45 2.29 -5.68
N GLY A 104 4.69 2.40 -6.15
CA GLY A 104 5.53 3.56 -5.91
C GLY A 104 6.73 3.57 -6.82
N VAL A 105 7.38 4.73 -6.90
CA VAL A 105 8.65 4.94 -7.63
C VAL A 105 9.59 5.79 -6.79
N THR A 106 10.87 5.67 -7.11
CA THR A 106 11.91 6.55 -6.57
C THR A 106 13.07 6.68 -7.56
N LYS A 107 13.86 7.73 -7.35
CA LYS A 107 15.19 7.92 -7.93
C LYS A 107 16.14 8.16 -6.76
N ALA A 108 17.27 7.47 -6.75
CA ALA A 108 18.30 7.72 -5.75
C ALA A 108 19.07 9.00 -6.13
N VAL A 109 18.89 10.03 -5.31
CA VAL A 109 19.61 11.33 -5.45
C VAL A 109 20.08 11.74 -4.06
N PRO A 110 21.38 11.97 -3.85
CA PRO A 110 21.90 12.48 -2.58
C PRO A 110 21.20 13.79 -2.20
N HIS A 111 20.82 13.95 -0.94
CA HIS A 111 20.02 15.12 -0.50
C HIS A 111 20.81 16.44 -0.62
N GLY A 112 22.14 16.41 -0.64
CA GLY A 112 22.98 17.60 -0.87
C GLY A 112 23.15 18.00 -2.33
N ASP A 113 22.73 17.17 -3.28
CA ASP A 113 22.84 17.41 -4.72
C ASP A 113 21.46 17.82 -5.27
N LEU A 114 21.12 19.11 -5.08
CA LEU A 114 19.81 19.62 -5.47
C LEU A 114 19.64 19.67 -6.99
N ASP A 115 20.71 19.90 -7.73
CA ASP A 115 20.68 20.02 -9.19
C ASP A 115 20.45 18.67 -9.89
N ALA A 116 20.79 17.55 -9.24
CA ALA A 116 20.53 16.21 -9.77
C ALA A 116 19.05 15.78 -9.67
N MET A 117 18.20 16.56 -8.99
CA MET A 117 16.76 16.34 -8.90
C MET A 117 16.02 17.32 -9.81
N ASP A 118 15.82 16.95 -11.06
CA ASP A 118 15.02 17.73 -12.00
C ASP A 118 13.52 17.73 -11.65
N ASP A 119 12.81 18.81 -12.06
CA ASP A 119 11.39 19.04 -11.75
C ASP A 119 10.52 17.87 -12.25
N SER A 120 10.82 17.32 -13.43
CA SER A 120 10.01 16.25 -14.01
C SER A 120 10.11 14.95 -13.18
N THR A 121 11.29 14.64 -12.68
CA THR A 121 11.52 13.50 -11.76
C THR A 121 10.82 13.74 -10.41
N PHE A 122 10.91 14.97 -9.89
CA PHE A 122 10.22 15.36 -8.65
C PHE A 122 8.71 15.16 -8.77
N ASP A 123 8.12 15.70 -9.85
CA ASP A 123 6.68 15.58 -10.15
C ASP A 123 6.27 14.12 -10.35
N ASP A 124 7.05 13.33 -11.08
CA ASP A 124 6.77 11.91 -11.32
C ASP A 124 6.68 11.12 -10.01
N ILE A 125 7.57 11.40 -9.06
CA ILE A 125 7.56 10.76 -7.74
C ILE A 125 6.33 11.19 -6.95
N LEU A 126 6.01 12.49 -6.89
CA LEU A 126 4.81 13.00 -6.19
C LEU A 126 3.52 12.47 -6.80
N ILE A 127 3.42 12.52 -8.13
CA ILE A 127 2.23 12.05 -8.85
C ILE A 127 2.01 10.56 -8.58
N THR A 128 3.06 9.76 -8.68
CA THR A 128 2.93 8.31 -8.53
C THR A 128 2.67 7.91 -7.07
N ASN A 129 3.39 8.50 -6.11
CA ASN A 129 3.40 8.03 -4.72
C ASN A 129 2.33 8.68 -3.84
N ALA A 130 1.82 9.88 -4.20
CA ALA A 130 0.84 10.61 -3.41
C ALA A 130 -0.49 10.77 -4.17
N ARG A 131 -0.48 11.44 -5.35
CA ARG A 131 -1.70 11.66 -6.13
C ARG A 131 -2.31 10.34 -6.63
N GLY A 132 -1.48 9.38 -7.04
CA GLY A 132 -1.94 8.08 -7.55
C GLY A 132 -2.78 7.31 -6.51
N PRO A 133 -2.29 7.06 -5.29
CA PRO A 133 -3.08 6.48 -4.20
C PRO A 133 -4.37 7.24 -3.91
N PHE A 134 -4.33 8.58 -3.85
CA PHE A 134 -5.54 9.38 -3.68
C PHE A 134 -6.53 9.17 -4.83
N ALA A 135 -6.07 9.18 -6.08
CA ALA A 135 -6.92 8.95 -7.26
C ALA A 135 -7.52 7.54 -7.24
N THR A 136 -6.75 6.54 -6.79
CA THR A 136 -7.23 5.16 -6.64
C THR A 136 -8.31 5.08 -5.56
N ILE A 137 -8.09 5.63 -4.37
CA ILE A 137 -9.10 5.65 -3.30
C ILE A 137 -10.38 6.33 -3.80
N ARG A 138 -10.25 7.49 -4.48
CA ARG A 138 -11.39 8.22 -5.05
C ARG A 138 -12.18 7.40 -6.05
N ALA A 139 -11.51 6.71 -6.99
CA ALA A 139 -12.17 5.92 -8.03
C ALA A 139 -12.87 4.68 -7.46
N PHE A 140 -12.28 4.06 -6.42
CA PHE A 140 -12.82 2.87 -5.77
C PHE A 140 -13.75 3.18 -4.59
N ARG A 141 -13.95 4.45 -4.21
CA ARG A 141 -14.71 4.85 -3.02
C ARG A 141 -16.07 4.18 -2.92
N ALA A 142 -16.86 4.20 -3.99
CA ALA A 142 -18.19 3.60 -3.98
C ALA A 142 -18.15 2.08 -3.73
N LEU A 143 -17.15 1.38 -4.26
CA LEU A 143 -16.95 -0.06 -4.05
C LEU A 143 -16.48 -0.36 -2.62
N LEU A 144 -15.61 0.48 -2.07
CA LEU A 144 -15.17 0.39 -0.68
C LEU A 144 -16.34 0.64 0.29
N THR A 145 -17.16 1.66 0.03
CA THR A 145 -18.38 1.91 0.82
C THR A 145 -19.36 0.75 0.72
N ALA A 146 -19.52 0.16 -0.46
CA ALA A 146 -20.41 -1.00 -0.65
C ALA A 146 -19.98 -2.26 0.13
N SER A 147 -18.72 -2.35 0.54
CA SER A 147 -18.24 -3.38 1.47
C SER A 147 -18.86 -3.26 2.88
N GLY A 148 -19.15 -2.04 3.32
CA GLY A 148 -19.62 -1.71 4.68
C GLY A 148 -18.54 -1.82 5.76
N ASP A 149 -17.42 -2.47 5.48
CA ASP A 149 -16.30 -2.68 6.42
C ASP A 149 -14.96 -2.80 5.67
N ALA A 150 -14.69 -1.83 4.80
CA ALA A 150 -13.48 -1.82 3.99
C ALA A 150 -12.26 -1.29 4.76
N VAL A 151 -11.08 -1.66 4.26
CA VAL A 151 -9.82 -1.09 4.72
C VAL A 151 -8.91 -0.73 3.54
N VAL A 152 -8.32 0.44 3.62
CA VAL A 152 -7.25 0.90 2.73
C VAL A 152 -5.94 0.87 3.49
N ILE A 153 -4.94 0.20 2.92
CA ILE A 153 -3.55 0.20 3.43
C ILE A 153 -2.69 1.02 2.47
N ASN A 154 -2.01 2.02 2.99
CA ASN A 154 -1.02 2.80 2.25
C ASN A 154 0.40 2.34 2.65
N ILE A 155 1.18 1.84 1.71
CA ILE A 155 2.59 1.54 1.97
C ILE A 155 3.38 2.86 1.92
N SER A 156 3.65 3.37 3.11
CA SER A 156 4.44 4.57 3.34
C SER A 156 5.95 4.26 3.41
N SER A 157 6.70 4.98 4.22
CA SER A 157 8.13 4.77 4.45
C SER A 157 8.55 5.50 5.72
N LEU A 158 9.55 4.96 6.43
CA LEU A 158 10.24 5.68 7.50
C LEU A 158 10.77 7.05 7.03
N ALA A 159 11.09 7.16 5.74
CA ALA A 159 11.50 8.42 5.11
C ALA A 159 10.46 9.56 5.20
N ALA A 160 9.17 9.23 5.37
CA ALA A 160 8.10 10.20 5.61
C ALA A 160 8.23 10.90 6.97
N ILE A 161 8.83 10.22 7.95
CA ILE A 161 8.91 10.66 9.34
C ILE A 161 10.24 11.38 9.61
N ASN A 162 11.36 10.80 9.13
CA ASN A 162 12.70 11.29 9.46
C ASN A 162 13.39 12.07 8.33
N GLY A 163 12.76 12.16 7.14
CA GLY A 163 13.34 12.82 5.98
C GLY A 163 14.57 12.12 5.38
N MET A 164 14.90 10.89 5.80
CA MET A 164 16.07 10.14 5.35
C MET A 164 15.66 9.03 4.38
N GLY A 165 15.54 9.39 3.10
CA GLY A 165 15.12 8.48 2.03
C GLY A 165 16.08 8.47 0.86
N SER A 166 15.67 7.83 -0.22
CA SER A 166 16.43 7.75 -1.47
C SER A 166 16.56 9.09 -2.20
N SER A 167 15.66 10.04 -1.90
CA SER A 167 15.70 11.43 -2.37
C SER A 167 14.73 12.30 -1.57
N ILE A 168 14.90 13.63 -1.66
CA ILE A 168 13.99 14.61 -1.03
C ILE A 168 12.56 14.44 -1.57
N ALA A 169 12.39 14.29 -2.90
CA ALA A 169 11.09 14.06 -3.53
C ALA A 169 10.39 12.80 -3.00
N TYR A 170 11.14 11.72 -2.79
CA TYR A 170 10.60 10.50 -2.21
C TYR A 170 10.12 10.72 -0.77
N CYS A 171 10.94 11.36 0.08
CA CYS A 171 10.55 11.70 1.45
C CYS A 171 9.26 12.53 1.47
N ALA A 172 9.21 13.60 0.69
CA ALA A 172 8.04 14.48 0.56
C ALA A 172 6.79 13.71 0.09
N SER A 173 6.95 12.84 -0.90
CA SER A 173 5.82 12.05 -1.43
C SER A 173 5.22 11.08 -0.41
N LYS A 174 6.05 10.48 0.45
CA LYS A 174 5.60 9.56 1.49
C LYS A 174 4.99 10.30 2.68
N ALA A 175 5.52 11.46 3.06
CA ALA A 175 4.89 12.35 4.03
C ALA A 175 3.52 12.85 3.55
N ALA A 176 3.41 13.23 2.26
CA ALA A 176 2.14 13.59 1.66
C ALA A 176 1.12 12.42 1.69
N LEU A 177 1.57 11.19 1.42
CA LEU A 177 0.73 10.00 1.48
C LEU A 177 0.19 9.75 2.91
N ASP A 178 1.01 9.95 3.94
CA ASP A 178 0.59 9.81 5.34
C ASP A 178 -0.46 10.85 5.72
N VAL A 179 -0.25 12.12 5.32
CA VAL A 179 -1.23 13.21 5.57
C VAL A 179 -2.53 12.97 4.80
N ILE A 180 -2.47 12.49 3.55
CA ILE A 180 -3.65 12.07 2.78
C ILE A 180 -4.41 10.97 3.52
N GLY A 181 -3.70 9.95 4.03
CA GLY A 181 -4.29 8.86 4.81
C GLY A 181 -4.99 9.35 6.08
N MET A 182 -4.36 10.26 6.80
CA MET A 182 -4.92 10.90 8.00
C MET A 182 -6.19 11.70 7.67
N SER A 183 -6.15 12.52 6.62
CA SER A 183 -7.27 13.36 6.20
C SER A 183 -8.47 12.51 5.73
N LEU A 184 -8.22 11.48 4.91
CA LEU A 184 -9.27 10.58 4.44
C LEU A 184 -9.83 9.70 5.56
N GLY A 185 -9.00 9.28 6.53
CA GLY A 185 -9.45 8.54 7.70
C GLY A 185 -10.48 9.28 8.55
N ARG A 186 -10.47 10.62 8.52
CA ARG A 186 -11.46 11.49 9.21
C ARG A 186 -12.83 11.49 8.53
N VAL A 187 -12.88 11.33 7.19
CA VAL A 187 -14.09 11.61 6.40
C VAL A 187 -14.69 10.38 5.73
N LEU A 188 -14.00 9.24 5.72
CA LEU A 188 -14.46 8.00 5.08
C LEU A 188 -14.96 6.93 6.06
N GLY A 189 -14.86 7.17 7.37
CA GLY A 189 -15.51 6.35 8.38
C GLY A 189 -17.03 6.58 8.42
N PRO A 190 -17.79 5.62 8.93
CA PRO A 190 -17.36 4.37 9.54
C PRO A 190 -17.07 3.20 8.57
N GLU A 191 -17.44 3.29 7.29
CA GLU A 191 -17.40 2.17 6.34
C GLU A 191 -15.97 1.84 5.88
N ILE A 192 -15.06 2.83 5.90
CA ILE A 192 -13.71 2.67 5.37
C ILE A 192 -12.68 3.11 6.41
N ARG A 193 -11.78 2.21 6.79
CA ARG A 193 -10.58 2.52 7.58
C ARG A 193 -9.40 2.80 6.66
N ILE A 194 -8.51 3.73 7.03
CA ILE A 194 -7.27 4.01 6.29
C ILE A 194 -6.10 3.89 7.25
N ILE A 195 -5.14 3.01 6.94
CA ILE A 195 -3.99 2.72 7.78
C ILE A 195 -2.73 2.79 6.92
N GLY A 196 -1.72 3.52 7.39
CA GLY A 196 -0.38 3.51 6.82
C GLY A 196 0.44 2.35 7.38
N VAL A 197 1.30 1.76 6.56
CA VAL A 197 2.39 0.87 6.99
C VAL A 197 3.68 1.47 6.49
N SER A 198 4.59 1.78 7.40
CA SER A 198 5.81 2.56 7.17
C SER A 198 7.06 1.70 7.40
N PRO A 199 7.55 1.01 6.36
CA PRO A 199 8.77 0.21 6.48
C PRO A 199 10.03 1.08 6.50
N ALA A 200 11.11 0.55 7.08
CA ALA A 200 12.48 0.97 6.83
C ALA A 200 12.98 0.43 5.48
N ALA A 201 14.29 0.19 5.35
CA ALA A 201 14.84 -0.44 4.17
C ALA A 201 14.43 -1.91 4.09
N VAL A 202 13.82 -2.28 2.98
CA VAL A 202 13.37 -3.65 2.68
C VAL A 202 14.25 -4.22 1.56
N ALA A 203 14.58 -5.51 1.64
CA ALA A 203 15.39 -6.21 0.64
C ALA A 203 14.56 -6.47 -0.63
N THR A 204 14.47 -5.44 -1.48
CA THR A 204 13.76 -5.45 -2.76
C THR A 204 14.51 -4.58 -3.77
N ASP A 205 14.20 -4.74 -5.05
CA ASP A 205 14.74 -3.94 -6.15
C ASP A 205 14.10 -2.54 -6.28
N PHE A 206 13.39 -2.07 -5.26
CA PHE A 206 12.63 -0.81 -5.32
C PHE A 206 13.54 0.42 -5.49
N VAL A 207 14.69 0.46 -4.82
CA VAL A 207 15.66 1.56 -4.98
C VAL A 207 16.74 1.12 -5.97
N PRO A 208 16.79 1.72 -7.18
CA PRO A 208 17.81 1.37 -8.17
C PRO A 208 19.24 1.49 -7.61
N GLY A 209 20.05 0.48 -7.83
CA GLY A 209 21.45 0.44 -7.38
C GLY A 209 21.66 0.10 -5.90
N ARG A 210 20.60 -0.02 -5.09
CA ARG A 210 20.70 -0.45 -3.70
C ARG A 210 20.67 -1.97 -3.61
N GLY A 211 21.84 -2.60 -3.61
CA GLY A 211 21.96 -4.04 -3.43
C GLY A 211 21.63 -4.52 -2.01
N ARG A 212 21.50 -5.83 -1.85
CA ARG A 212 21.19 -6.50 -0.57
C ARG A 212 22.20 -6.14 0.54
N ALA A 213 23.50 -6.09 0.22
CA ALA A 213 24.53 -5.73 1.19
C ALA A 213 24.32 -4.36 1.86
N ALA A 214 23.78 -3.38 1.11
CA ALA A 214 23.44 -2.08 1.70
C ALA A 214 22.27 -2.15 2.68
N VAL A 215 21.30 -3.04 2.44
CA VAL A 215 20.18 -3.28 3.37
C VAL A 215 20.68 -4.02 4.63
N GLU A 216 21.55 -4.99 4.46
CA GLU A 216 22.19 -5.73 5.57
C GLU A 216 23.03 -4.81 6.48
N ALA A 217 23.84 -3.92 5.88
CA ALA A 217 24.59 -2.93 6.65
C ALA A 217 23.68 -1.99 7.45
N GLN A 218 22.54 -1.61 6.89
CA GLN A 218 21.55 -0.79 7.60
C GLN A 218 20.85 -1.59 8.71
N ALA A 219 20.55 -2.85 8.49
CA ALA A 219 19.93 -3.72 9.47
C ALA A 219 20.85 -3.99 10.66
N ALA A 220 22.16 -4.14 10.42
CA ALA A 220 23.15 -4.34 11.48
C ALA A 220 23.19 -3.20 12.52
N GLY A 221 22.85 -1.98 12.10
CA GLY A 221 22.76 -0.80 12.98
C GLY A 221 21.40 -0.62 13.66
N SER A 222 20.40 -1.46 13.37
CA SER A 222 19.08 -1.38 14.03
C SER A 222 19.03 -2.27 15.28
N PRO A 223 18.21 -1.93 16.28
CA PRO A 223 18.06 -2.74 17.51
C PRO A 223 17.73 -4.21 17.25
N LEU A 224 16.83 -4.52 16.30
CA LEU A 224 16.47 -5.91 15.99
C LEU A 224 17.50 -6.63 15.11
N ARG A 225 18.45 -5.92 14.49
CA ARG A 225 19.52 -6.46 13.62
C ARG A 225 19.02 -7.45 12.57
N THR A 226 17.79 -7.26 12.10
CA THR A 226 17.13 -8.15 11.15
C THR A 226 16.91 -7.42 9.82
N VAL A 227 17.29 -8.05 8.73
CA VAL A 227 16.97 -7.57 7.38
C VAL A 227 15.47 -7.73 7.15
N ALA A 228 14.79 -6.63 6.88
CA ALA A 228 13.37 -6.69 6.53
C ALA A 228 13.21 -7.22 5.10
N GLU A 229 12.48 -8.30 4.96
CA GLU A 229 12.06 -8.87 3.69
C GLU A 229 10.67 -8.33 3.29
N ALA A 230 10.31 -8.47 2.00
CA ALA A 230 8.99 -8.05 1.53
C ALA A 230 7.84 -8.73 2.29
N ASP A 231 8.07 -9.97 2.73
CA ASP A 231 7.09 -10.76 3.46
C ASP A 231 6.85 -10.26 4.90
N ASP A 232 7.88 -9.72 5.58
CA ASP A 232 7.74 -9.10 6.91
C ASP A 232 6.78 -7.91 6.87
N ILE A 233 6.87 -7.10 5.79
CA ILE A 233 5.96 -5.99 5.59
C ILE A 233 4.56 -6.47 5.23
N ALA A 234 4.45 -7.54 4.44
CA ALA A 234 3.15 -8.16 4.14
C ALA A 234 2.49 -8.73 5.41
N VAL A 235 3.24 -9.28 6.37
CA VAL A 235 2.73 -9.66 7.69
C VAL A 235 2.14 -8.47 8.44
N ALA A 236 2.85 -7.33 8.46
CA ALA A 236 2.35 -6.11 9.09
C ALA A 236 1.09 -5.57 8.39
N VAL A 237 1.03 -5.64 7.05
CA VAL A 237 -0.18 -5.32 6.27
C VAL A 237 -1.35 -6.20 6.68
N MET A 238 -1.14 -7.52 6.79
CA MET A 238 -2.18 -8.45 7.23
C MET A 238 -2.66 -8.14 8.65
N ALA A 239 -1.75 -7.87 9.58
CA ALA A 239 -2.08 -7.47 10.96
C ALA A 239 -2.90 -6.17 10.99
N ALA A 240 -2.55 -5.17 10.18
CA ALA A 240 -3.31 -3.93 10.05
C ALA A 240 -4.73 -4.17 9.50
N ILE A 241 -4.89 -5.07 8.53
CA ILE A 241 -6.18 -5.44 7.96
C ILE A 241 -7.04 -6.16 8.99
N THR A 242 -6.51 -7.24 9.59
CA THR A 242 -7.30 -8.19 10.38
C THR A 242 -7.40 -7.81 11.85
N GLY A 243 -6.33 -7.29 12.45
CA GLY A 243 -6.22 -7.04 13.89
C GLY A 243 -6.58 -5.63 14.33
N LEU A 244 -6.21 -4.60 13.55
CA LEU A 244 -6.39 -3.20 13.98
C LEU A 244 -7.76 -2.65 13.63
N ARG A 245 -8.79 -3.24 14.19
CA ARG A 245 -10.20 -2.95 13.87
C ARG A 245 -10.68 -1.55 14.31
N LEU A 246 -10.04 -0.97 15.32
CA LEU A 246 -10.36 0.36 15.85
C LEU A 246 -9.30 1.42 15.47
N THR A 247 -8.63 1.22 14.32
CA THR A 247 -7.57 2.14 13.86
C THR A 247 -7.91 2.70 12.49
N THR A 248 -7.84 4.03 12.36
CA THR A 248 -7.94 4.74 11.08
C THR A 248 -7.14 6.04 11.14
N GLY A 249 -6.61 6.51 10.01
CA GLY A 249 -5.82 7.75 9.92
C GLY A 249 -4.45 7.68 10.60
N SER A 250 -3.96 6.49 10.95
CA SER A 250 -2.68 6.28 11.64
C SER A 250 -1.73 5.49 10.77
N THR A 251 -0.42 5.68 10.99
CA THR A 251 0.66 4.93 10.31
C THR A 251 1.41 4.08 11.32
N ILE A 252 1.59 2.79 10.99
CA ILE A 252 2.33 1.81 11.79
C ILE A 252 3.75 1.75 11.25
N VAL A 253 4.73 1.94 12.11
CA VAL A 253 6.16 1.84 11.76
C VAL A 253 6.63 0.40 11.88
N VAL A 254 7.33 -0.10 10.83
CA VAL A 254 7.87 -1.47 10.73
C VAL A 254 9.32 -1.36 10.29
N ASP A 255 10.22 -1.11 11.23
CA ASP A 255 11.58 -0.63 10.93
C ASP A 255 12.70 -1.31 11.73
N GLY A 256 12.36 -2.27 12.59
CA GLY A 256 13.34 -2.94 13.47
C GLY A 256 13.94 -2.02 14.54
N GLY A 257 13.29 -0.88 14.83
CA GLY A 257 13.77 0.12 15.79
C GLY A 257 14.83 1.07 15.21
N ARG A 258 14.98 1.16 13.90
CA ARG A 258 16.06 1.91 13.23
C ARG A 258 16.22 3.39 13.64
N PRO A 259 15.17 4.17 14.01
CA PRO A 259 15.33 5.56 14.46
C PRO A 259 15.86 5.69 15.90
N LEU A 260 15.90 4.59 16.66
CA LEU A 260 16.41 4.57 18.02
C LEU A 260 17.94 4.46 17.98
#